data_0b5340ced078825756aa2f48e45ca1f6
#
_entry.id   0b5340ced078825756aa2f48e45ca1f6
#
_cell.length_a   1.000
_cell.length_b   1.000
_cell.length_c   1.000
_cell.angle_alpha   90.00
_cell.angle_beta   90.00
_cell.angle_gamma   90.00
#
_symmetry.space_group_name_H-M   'P 1'
#
loop_
_entity.id
_entity.type
_entity.pdbx_description
1 polymer ?
#
loop_
_entity_poly.entity_id
_entity_poly.type
_entity_poly.pdbx_seq_one_letter_code
_entity_poly.pdbx_strand_id
1 'polypeptide(L)' 'MKNYVCTLCGYVYRPSLGDEENGIEAGTEFDELPEDWTCPLCGASKEDFDPADDSDIDE' A
#
# COMPACT_ATOMS: atom_id res chain seq x y z
N MET A 1 -10.06 6.38 2.29
CA MET A 1 -8.77 5.72 2.43
C MET A 1 -7.82 6.24 1.41
N LYS A 2 -6.54 6.29 1.75
CA LYS A 2 -5.56 6.90 0.90
C LYS A 2 -4.67 5.82 0.31
N ASN A 3 -4.46 5.84 -1.00
CA ASN A 3 -3.53 4.90 -1.61
C ASN A 3 -2.11 5.37 -1.38
N TYR A 4 -1.17 4.45 -1.47
CA TYR A 4 0.24 4.76 -1.33
C TYR A 4 0.99 4.11 -2.49
N VAL A 5 1.99 4.80 -3.00
CA VAL A 5 2.72 4.31 -4.15
C VAL A 5 4.18 4.09 -3.76
N CYS A 6 4.74 2.95 -4.17
CA CYS A 6 6.12 2.66 -3.92
C CYS A 6 6.97 3.53 -4.83
N THR A 7 7.90 4.28 -4.26
CA THR A 7 8.70 5.19 -5.06
C THR A 7 9.80 4.45 -5.82
N LEU A 8 10.04 3.18 -5.54
CA LEU A 8 11.08 2.43 -6.20
C LEU A 8 10.57 1.65 -7.40
N CYS A 9 9.40 1.08 -7.32
CA CYS A 9 8.90 0.28 -8.45
C CYS A 9 7.54 0.72 -8.97
N GLY A 10 6.87 1.62 -8.26
CA GLY A 10 5.58 2.10 -8.75
C GLY A 10 4.38 1.29 -8.29
N TYR A 11 4.58 0.31 -7.44
CA TYR A 11 3.46 -0.48 -6.93
C TYR A 11 2.53 0.43 -6.12
N VAL A 12 1.23 0.25 -6.28
CA VAL A 12 0.28 1.07 -5.56
C VAL A 12 -0.45 0.20 -4.56
N TYR A 13 -0.35 0.55 -3.27
CA TYR A 13 -1.10 -0.15 -2.24
C TYR A 13 -2.45 0.52 -2.11
N ARG A 14 -3.51 -0.25 -2.28
CA ARG A 14 -4.86 0.26 -2.19
C ARG A 14 -5.52 -0.33 -0.97
N PRO A 15 -5.77 0.48 0.07
CA PRO A 15 -6.38 -0.07 1.29
C PRO A 15 -7.70 -0.77 1.03
N SER A 16 -8.46 -0.31 0.07
CA SER A 16 -9.75 -0.94 -0.19
C SER A 16 -9.59 -2.35 -0.73
N LEU A 17 -8.43 -2.69 -1.28
CA LEU A 17 -8.19 -4.03 -1.80
C LEU A 17 -7.30 -4.85 -0.88
N GLY A 18 -6.49 -4.19 -0.07
CA GLY A 18 -5.55 -4.88 0.79
C GLY A 18 -4.46 -5.56 0.01
N ASP A 19 -3.87 -6.60 0.59
CA ASP A 19 -2.80 -7.33 -0.06
C ASP A 19 -2.94 -8.78 0.39
N GLU A 20 -3.90 -9.48 -0.17
CA GLU A 20 -4.24 -10.81 0.27
C GLU A 20 -3.09 -11.79 0.13
N GLU A 21 -2.22 -11.57 -0.83
CA GLU A 21 -1.10 -12.47 -1.01
C GLU A 21 -0.16 -12.43 0.16
N ASN A 22 -0.15 -11.32 0.89
CA ASN A 22 0.68 -11.19 2.06
C ASN A 22 -0.14 -11.17 3.34
N GLY A 23 -1.39 -11.58 3.25
CA GLY A 23 -2.20 -11.73 4.45
C GLY A 23 -2.83 -10.44 4.93
N ILE A 24 -2.92 -9.43 4.08
CA ILE A 24 -3.50 -8.15 4.46
C ILE A 24 -4.92 -8.09 3.95
N GLU A 25 -5.87 -7.95 4.85
CA GLU A 25 -7.26 -7.92 4.47
C GLU A 25 -7.64 -6.63 3.79
N ALA A 26 -8.64 -6.70 2.91
CA ALA A 26 -9.18 -5.49 2.32
C ALA A 26 -9.72 -4.59 3.42
N GLY A 27 -9.52 -3.32 3.28
CA GLY A 27 -9.93 -2.36 4.30
C GLY A 27 -8.86 -2.01 5.30
N THR A 28 -7.64 -2.53 5.13
CA THR A 28 -6.56 -2.21 6.04
C THR A 28 -5.85 -0.95 5.57
N GLU A 29 -5.81 0.06 6.42
CA GLU A 29 -5.13 1.29 6.06
C GLU A 29 -3.63 1.05 6.01
N PHE A 30 -2.94 1.86 5.22
CA PHE A 30 -1.50 1.72 5.10
C PHE A 30 -0.83 1.82 6.48
N ASP A 31 -1.32 2.71 7.33
CA ASP A 31 -0.74 2.89 8.64
C ASP A 31 -0.94 1.68 9.53
N GLU A 32 -1.89 0.82 9.22
CA GLU A 32 -2.17 -0.35 10.02
C GLU A 32 -1.36 -1.55 9.58
N LEU A 33 -0.62 -1.43 8.49
CA LEU A 33 0.20 -2.54 8.03
C LEU A 33 1.30 -2.83 9.04
N PRO A 34 1.72 -4.09 9.16
CA PRO A 34 2.82 -4.42 10.06
C PRO A 34 4.06 -3.67 9.66
N GLU A 35 4.92 -3.39 10.61
CA GLU A 35 6.12 -2.65 10.31
C GLU A 35 7.05 -3.43 9.39
N ASP A 36 6.94 -4.75 9.39
CA ASP A 36 7.80 -5.53 8.53
C ASP A 36 7.16 -5.82 7.18
N TRP A 37 6.00 -5.25 6.89
CA TRP A 37 5.39 -5.40 5.58
C TRP A 37 6.26 -4.68 4.56
N THR A 38 6.45 -5.31 3.42
CA THR A 38 7.25 -4.72 2.37
C THR A 38 6.51 -4.79 1.06
N CYS A 39 6.98 -4.04 0.09
CA CYS A 39 6.37 -4.01 -1.22
C CYS A 39 6.41 -5.42 -1.83
N PRO A 40 5.28 -5.94 -2.29
CA PRO A 40 5.25 -7.28 -2.86
C PRO A 40 5.96 -7.39 -4.21
N LEU A 41 6.26 -6.28 -4.84
CA LEU A 41 6.96 -6.33 -6.11
C LEU A 41 8.45 -6.18 -5.98
N CYS A 42 8.92 -5.24 -5.18
CA CYS A 42 10.36 -4.98 -5.12
C CYS A 42 10.94 -5.14 -3.73
N GLY A 43 10.11 -5.35 -2.72
CA GLY A 43 10.62 -5.53 -1.37
C GLY A 43 10.96 -4.26 -0.63
N ALA A 44 10.57 -3.11 -1.15
CA ALA A 44 10.86 -1.86 -0.48
C ALA A 44 10.09 -1.78 0.83
N SER A 45 10.64 -1.06 1.79
CA SER A 45 9.98 -0.93 3.08
C SER A 45 8.87 0.08 2.99
N LYS A 46 8.07 0.16 4.04
CA LYS A 46 6.97 1.13 4.08
C LYS A 46 7.48 2.55 3.94
N GLU A 47 8.71 2.80 4.35
CA GLU A 47 9.24 4.15 4.27
C GLU A 47 9.43 4.62 2.85
N ASP A 48 9.47 3.71 1.90
CA ASP A 48 9.66 4.06 0.52
C ASP A 48 8.34 4.29 -0.20
N PHE A 49 7.25 4.41 0.53
CA PHE A 49 5.94 4.66 -0.06
C PHE A 49 5.51 6.10 0.23
N ASP A 50 4.92 6.73 -0.78
CA ASP A 50 4.38 8.08 -0.62
C ASP A 50 2.88 8.05 -0.80
N PRO A 51 2.16 8.92 -0.13
CA PRO A 51 0.71 8.96 -0.29
C PRO A 51 0.33 9.40 -1.70
N ALA A 52 -0.66 8.74 -2.23
CA ALA A 52 -1.15 9.05 -3.57
C ALA A 52 -2.62 9.40 -3.46
N ASP A 53 -2.89 10.60 -3.11
CA ASP A 53 -4.19 11.00 -2.77
C ASP A 53 -5.16 11.03 -3.87
N ASP A 54 -4.71 11.20 -5.06
CA ASP A 54 -5.60 11.35 -6.14
C ASP A 54 -6.47 10.20 -6.34
N SER A 55 -6.14 9.16 -5.71
CA SER A 55 -6.86 8.00 -5.94
C SER A 55 -8.22 8.01 -5.41
N ASP A 56 -8.51 8.94 -4.60
CA ASP A 56 -9.77 8.93 -4.06
C ASP A 56 -10.81 9.03 -5.07
N ILE A 57 -10.46 9.40 -6.22
CA ILE A 57 -11.41 9.51 -7.12
C ILE A 57 -12.06 8.28 -7.46
N ASP A 58 -11.42 7.27 -7.41
CA ASP A 58 -11.94 6.12 -7.81
C ASP A 58 -12.75 5.49 -6.94
N GLU A 59 -13.01 5.92 -6.12
CA GLU A 59 -13.73 5.23 -5.41
C GLU A 59 -14.70 5.54 -5.32
#